data_2b22bc6f09062745a55486f9d597e2bd
#
_entry.id   2b22bc6f09062745a55486f9d597e2bd
#
_cell.length_a   1.000
_cell.length_b   1.000
_cell.length_c   1.000
_cell.angle_alpha   90.00
_cell.angle_beta   90.00
_cell.angle_gamma   90.00
#
_symmetry.space_group_name_H-M   'P 1'
#
loop_
_entity.id
_entity.type
_entity.pdbx_description
1 polymer ?
#
loop_
_entity_poly.entity_id
_entity_poly.type
_entity_poly.pdbx_seq_one_letter_code
_entity_poly.pdbx_strand_id
1 'polypeptide(L)'
;MPLKLVTVAHHRNFYVRGTVGGRRIYESTRTGNRKEAEQYLAKRHAELWTEHIYGRRGVVTFRQAVTAYLEAEQRSPATQRYLERLLAYFGDAQLSKITQASIDKACQSILTDAASARATTKIRSVITPLRSVMEFAAIRGWCDRPAFKGPKAHKARTAFLRPDEATRLVQAAAPHLRPLLIFLIGTGCRMSEAMELDWPSVDLKGARCVVWQKQGNERHVDLPPVVIRVLTSLPWREGRVFRPGGQKTASNEAYHDSGRQYGGQIKSGWSYACKRAGLSGTVRRWTPKGARREKEWFVPDITPHGLRHTWASWHYCVHKDIMRLQYDGGWSTVAMVSRYAKLMPDVYQNEIIRWWQDGLEGLEWPEGEQSPLGRVIVQNEQAANIPPPEDNTLLLARALLVAQEIIERQQQCIRELRTGRI
;
A
#
# COMPACT_ATOMS: atom_id res chain seq x y z
N MET A 1 8.13 4.52 -54.48
CA MET A 1 6.99 5.28 -55.10
C MET A 1 6.39 6.17 -54.01
N PRO A 2 6.17 7.46 -54.24
CA PRO A 2 5.52 8.34 -53.28
C PRO A 2 4.09 7.84 -52.96
N LEU A 3 3.58 8.22 -51.79
CA LEU A 3 2.20 7.91 -51.44
C LEU A 3 1.25 8.68 -52.36
N LYS A 4 0.19 8.01 -52.80
CA LYS A 4 -0.88 8.60 -53.63
C LYS A 4 -2.24 8.04 -53.25
N LEU A 5 -3.27 8.83 -53.50
CA LEU A 5 -4.65 8.37 -53.39
C LEU A 5 -4.99 7.49 -54.60
N VAL A 6 -5.69 6.39 -54.31
CA VAL A 6 -6.24 5.50 -55.34
C VAL A 6 -7.67 5.18 -55.03
N THR A 7 -8.47 5.01 -56.05
CA THR A 7 -9.82 4.46 -55.94
C THR A 7 -9.77 2.97 -56.21
N VAL A 8 -10.57 2.20 -55.50
CA VAL A 8 -10.69 0.74 -55.65
C VAL A 8 -12.08 0.43 -56.14
N ALA A 9 -12.17 -0.38 -57.20
CA ALA A 9 -13.45 -0.80 -57.76
C ALA A 9 -14.33 -1.40 -56.63
N HIS A 10 -15.59 -1.04 -56.61
CA HIS A 10 -16.60 -1.46 -55.61
C HIS A 10 -16.42 -0.91 -54.15
N HIS A 11 -15.45 -0.01 -53.94
CA HIS A 11 -15.30 0.67 -52.64
C HIS A 11 -15.64 2.17 -52.74
N ARG A 12 -16.44 2.66 -51.81
CA ARG A 12 -16.80 4.10 -51.72
C ARG A 12 -15.66 4.98 -51.20
N ASN A 13 -14.71 4.41 -50.46
CA ASN A 13 -13.63 5.16 -49.82
C ASN A 13 -12.37 5.22 -50.68
N PHE A 14 -11.63 6.31 -50.56
CA PHE A 14 -10.29 6.42 -51.11
C PHE A 14 -9.28 5.57 -50.33
N TYR A 15 -8.22 5.14 -50.98
CA TYR A 15 -7.12 4.39 -50.38
C TYR A 15 -5.79 5.13 -50.60
N VAL A 16 -4.89 5.05 -49.65
CA VAL A 16 -3.50 5.50 -49.75
C VAL A 16 -2.65 4.32 -50.16
N ARG A 17 -1.91 4.47 -51.27
CA ARG A 17 -0.97 3.47 -51.78
C ARG A 17 0.38 4.08 -52.12
N GLY A 18 1.46 3.41 -51.72
CA GLY A 18 2.84 3.82 -52.06
C GLY A 18 3.88 3.15 -51.19
N THR A 19 5.09 3.74 -51.14
CA THR A 19 6.20 3.23 -50.34
C THR A 19 6.89 4.43 -49.68
N VAL A 20 7.10 4.34 -48.36
CA VAL A 20 7.87 5.32 -47.56
C VAL A 20 8.92 4.55 -46.81
N GLY A 21 10.19 4.95 -46.88
CA GLY A 21 11.27 4.31 -46.14
C GLY A 21 11.41 2.81 -46.40
N GLY A 22 11.13 2.32 -47.61
CA GLY A 22 11.15 0.89 -47.95
C GLY A 22 9.89 0.12 -47.57
N ARG A 23 8.98 0.70 -46.81
CA ARG A 23 7.73 0.05 -46.36
C ARG A 23 6.59 0.33 -47.32
N ARG A 24 5.97 -0.73 -47.86
CA ARG A 24 4.74 -0.62 -48.67
C ARG A 24 3.53 -0.27 -47.78
N ILE A 25 2.76 0.72 -48.22
CA ILE A 25 1.56 1.21 -47.58
C ILE A 25 0.38 0.97 -48.51
N TYR A 26 -0.69 0.36 -47.95
CA TYR A 26 -1.98 0.22 -48.60
C TYR A 26 -3.07 0.22 -47.51
N GLU A 27 -3.71 1.36 -47.36
CA GLU A 27 -4.71 1.56 -46.26
C GLU A 27 -5.87 2.44 -46.73
N SER A 28 -7.06 2.23 -46.18
CA SER A 28 -8.25 3.02 -46.47
C SER A 28 -8.21 4.35 -45.74
N THR A 29 -8.60 5.43 -46.39
CA THR A 29 -8.80 6.75 -45.78
C THR A 29 -10.08 6.83 -44.93
N ARG A 30 -10.96 5.81 -45.02
CA ARG A 30 -12.28 5.73 -44.40
C ARG A 30 -13.24 6.85 -44.79
N THR A 31 -12.94 7.59 -45.83
CA THR A 31 -13.78 8.64 -46.42
C THR A 31 -13.91 8.50 -47.91
N GLY A 32 -15.09 8.83 -48.45
CA GLY A 32 -15.35 8.99 -49.88
C GLY A 32 -15.20 10.44 -50.34
N ASN A 33 -14.89 11.38 -49.43
CA ASN A 33 -14.68 12.78 -49.76
C ASN A 33 -13.20 12.97 -50.16
N ARG A 34 -12.96 13.41 -51.38
CA ARG A 34 -11.61 13.60 -51.91
C ARG A 34 -10.77 14.58 -51.11
N LYS A 35 -11.36 15.69 -50.65
CA LYS A 35 -10.63 16.73 -49.89
C LYS A 35 -10.16 16.20 -48.51
N GLU A 36 -11.01 15.44 -47.85
CA GLU A 36 -10.66 14.77 -46.58
C GLU A 36 -9.62 13.68 -46.79
N ALA A 37 -9.72 12.93 -47.91
CA ALA A 37 -8.74 11.89 -48.24
C ALA A 37 -7.35 12.51 -48.57
N GLU A 38 -7.28 13.68 -49.21
CA GLU A 38 -6.04 14.43 -49.44
C GLU A 38 -5.44 14.92 -48.11
N GLN A 39 -6.24 15.41 -47.19
CA GLN A 39 -5.78 15.77 -45.85
C GLN A 39 -5.26 14.55 -45.06
N TYR A 40 -5.93 13.43 -45.20
CA TYR A 40 -5.49 12.15 -44.59
C TYR A 40 -4.15 11.73 -45.20
N LEU A 41 -4.00 11.77 -46.54
CA LEU A 41 -2.78 11.44 -47.23
C LEU A 41 -1.60 12.31 -46.76
N ALA A 42 -1.79 13.64 -46.69
CA ALA A 42 -0.76 14.56 -46.24
C ALA A 42 -0.32 14.27 -44.80
N LYS A 43 -1.27 14.07 -43.90
CA LYS A 43 -1.01 13.73 -42.51
C LYS A 43 -0.27 12.39 -42.41
N ARG A 44 -0.73 11.37 -43.11
CA ARG A 44 -0.15 10.03 -43.09
C ARG A 44 1.25 9.97 -43.68
N HIS A 45 1.49 10.75 -44.74
CA HIS A 45 2.80 10.89 -45.32
C HIS A 45 3.80 11.53 -44.34
N ALA A 46 3.41 12.59 -43.66
CA ALA A 46 4.24 13.23 -42.62
C ALA A 46 4.56 12.29 -41.46
N GLU A 47 3.56 11.52 -41.00
CA GLU A 47 3.76 10.52 -39.94
C GLU A 47 4.76 9.44 -40.34
N LEU A 48 4.60 8.85 -41.52
CA LEU A 48 5.49 7.80 -42.03
C LEU A 48 6.93 8.28 -42.29
N TRP A 49 7.09 9.51 -42.74
CA TRP A 49 8.40 10.12 -42.85
C TRP A 49 9.04 10.40 -41.49
N THR A 50 8.26 10.88 -40.55
CA THR A 50 8.70 11.08 -39.16
C THR A 50 9.13 9.74 -38.54
N GLU A 51 8.35 8.68 -38.76
CA GLU A 51 8.69 7.32 -38.30
C GLU A 51 9.97 6.80 -38.98
N HIS A 52 10.16 7.09 -40.26
CA HIS A 52 11.34 6.68 -41.02
C HIS A 52 12.61 7.40 -40.58
N ILE A 53 12.55 8.71 -40.35
CA ILE A 53 13.71 9.54 -39.97
C ILE A 53 14.03 9.42 -38.47
N TYR A 54 13.01 9.44 -37.62
CA TYR A 54 13.16 9.51 -36.16
C TYR A 54 12.78 8.22 -35.44
N GLY A 55 12.36 7.17 -36.20
CA GLY A 55 11.86 5.92 -35.66
C GLY A 55 10.50 6.09 -34.96
N ARG A 56 10.04 5.04 -34.25
CA ARG A 56 8.78 5.05 -33.51
C ARG A 56 8.69 6.16 -32.44
N ARG A 57 9.83 6.71 -32.02
CA ARG A 57 9.90 7.79 -31.02
C ARG A 57 9.15 9.06 -31.41
N GLY A 58 9.02 9.33 -32.73
CA GLY A 58 8.36 10.54 -33.23
C GLY A 58 6.85 10.42 -33.42
N VAL A 59 6.29 9.21 -33.37
CA VAL A 59 4.92 8.95 -33.86
C VAL A 59 3.97 8.41 -32.80
N VAL A 60 4.48 7.70 -31.77
CA VAL A 60 3.62 7.06 -30.76
C VAL A 60 2.90 8.10 -29.92
N THR A 61 1.58 7.95 -29.83
CA THR A 61 0.71 8.84 -29.05
C THR A 61 0.56 8.36 -27.60
N PHE A 62 0.16 9.27 -26.72
CA PHE A 62 -0.14 8.93 -25.32
C PHE A 62 -1.25 7.89 -25.20
N ARG A 63 -2.29 7.98 -26.03
CA ARG A 63 -3.37 6.99 -26.10
C ARG A 63 -2.83 5.59 -26.38
N GLN A 64 -2.01 5.44 -27.40
CA GLN A 64 -1.40 4.15 -27.76
C GLN A 64 -0.55 3.59 -26.61
N ALA A 65 0.23 4.45 -25.96
CA ALA A 65 1.05 4.03 -24.83
C ALA A 65 0.22 3.59 -23.62
N VAL A 66 -0.86 4.31 -23.29
CA VAL A 66 -1.76 3.95 -22.19
C VAL A 66 -2.50 2.64 -22.48
N THR A 67 -3.00 2.46 -23.71
CA THR A 67 -3.68 1.22 -24.11
C THR A 67 -2.75 0.02 -23.92
N ALA A 68 -1.54 0.07 -24.49
CA ALA A 68 -0.56 -1.00 -24.32
C ALA A 68 -0.11 -1.20 -22.86
N TYR A 69 -0.03 -0.13 -22.07
CA TYR A 69 0.30 -0.21 -20.65
C TYR A 69 -0.79 -0.93 -19.83
N LEU A 70 -2.06 -0.72 -20.18
CA LEU A 70 -3.20 -1.38 -19.53
C LEU A 70 -3.37 -2.84 -19.98
N GLU A 71 -3.05 -3.15 -21.25
CA GLU A 71 -3.08 -4.51 -21.78
C GLU A 71 -1.96 -5.39 -21.23
N ALA A 72 -0.80 -4.80 -20.91
CA ALA A 72 0.36 -5.53 -20.43
C ALA A 72 0.17 -6.14 -19.03
N GLU A 73 -0.64 -5.51 -18.18
CA GLU A 73 -0.86 -5.96 -16.81
C GLU A 73 -2.13 -5.33 -16.22
N GLN A 74 -2.86 -6.11 -15.44
CA GLN A 74 -4.03 -5.61 -14.73
C GLN A 74 -3.63 -4.52 -13.71
N ARG A 75 -4.19 -3.32 -13.87
CA ARG A 75 -3.92 -2.17 -13.01
C ARG A 75 -5.05 -1.95 -12.01
N SER A 76 -4.68 -1.38 -10.85
CA SER A 76 -5.67 -1.06 -9.83
C SER A 76 -6.74 -0.08 -10.35
N PRO A 77 -8.01 -0.16 -9.87
CA PRO A 77 -9.07 0.77 -10.27
C PRO A 77 -8.70 2.25 -10.05
N ALA A 78 -7.86 2.54 -9.05
CA ALA A 78 -7.36 3.90 -8.81
C ALA A 78 -6.43 4.37 -9.93
N THR A 79 -5.49 3.51 -10.37
CA THR A 79 -4.59 3.80 -11.49
C THR A 79 -5.37 4.02 -12.78
N GLN A 80 -6.36 3.14 -13.07
CA GLN A 80 -7.21 3.28 -14.26
C GLN A 80 -7.92 4.64 -14.28
N ARG A 81 -8.55 5.06 -13.19
CA ARG A 81 -9.21 6.38 -13.08
C ARG A 81 -8.26 7.56 -13.27
N TYR A 82 -7.01 7.45 -12.81
CA TYR A 82 -6.02 8.51 -13.07
C TYR A 82 -5.61 8.54 -14.55
N LEU A 83 -5.44 7.38 -15.16
CA LEU A 83 -5.12 7.27 -16.59
C LEU A 83 -6.26 7.74 -17.49
N GLU A 84 -7.51 7.48 -17.15
CA GLU A 84 -8.70 8.02 -17.84
C GLU A 84 -8.68 9.55 -17.89
N ARG A 85 -8.38 10.21 -16.76
CA ARG A 85 -8.28 11.67 -16.71
C ARG A 85 -7.10 12.20 -17.52
N LEU A 86 -5.97 11.50 -17.50
CA LEU A 86 -4.81 11.83 -18.32
C LEU A 86 -5.09 11.62 -19.81
N LEU A 87 -5.81 10.56 -20.19
CA LEU A 87 -6.26 10.32 -21.56
C LEU A 87 -7.22 11.41 -22.04
N ALA A 88 -8.13 11.87 -21.21
CA ALA A 88 -9.03 12.98 -21.56
C ALA A 88 -8.25 14.28 -21.84
N TYR A 89 -7.10 14.48 -21.18
CA TYR A 89 -6.29 15.68 -21.35
C TYR A 89 -5.28 15.55 -22.50
N PHE A 90 -4.46 14.49 -22.51
CA PHE A 90 -3.38 14.34 -23.51
C PHE A 90 -3.85 13.67 -24.80
N GLY A 91 -4.85 12.79 -24.73
CA GLY A 91 -5.43 12.12 -25.90
C GLY A 91 -4.39 11.54 -26.86
N ASP A 92 -4.40 12.03 -28.09
CA ASP A 92 -3.51 11.62 -29.17
C ASP A 92 -2.24 12.49 -29.28
N ALA A 93 -1.88 13.22 -28.21
CA ALA A 93 -0.61 13.94 -28.17
C ALA A 93 0.57 12.96 -28.32
N GLN A 94 1.54 13.28 -29.13
CA GLN A 94 2.78 12.51 -29.29
C GLN A 94 3.56 12.51 -27.97
N LEU A 95 4.13 11.35 -27.58
CA LEU A 95 4.90 11.23 -26.33
C LEU A 95 6.08 12.22 -26.28
N SER A 96 6.71 12.46 -27.41
CA SER A 96 7.83 13.43 -27.56
C SER A 96 7.43 14.88 -27.28
N LYS A 97 6.14 15.21 -27.37
CA LYS A 97 5.59 16.56 -27.10
C LYS A 97 5.11 16.75 -25.67
N ILE A 98 5.17 15.73 -24.82
CA ILE A 98 4.81 15.83 -23.42
C ILE A 98 5.98 16.43 -22.65
N THR A 99 5.93 17.73 -22.45
CA THR A 99 6.95 18.53 -21.75
C THR A 99 6.53 18.87 -20.33
N GLN A 100 7.47 19.36 -19.52
CA GLN A 100 7.17 19.85 -18.17
C GLN A 100 6.02 20.86 -18.17
N ALA A 101 6.04 21.82 -19.10
CA ALA A 101 4.99 22.85 -19.20
C ALA A 101 3.60 22.26 -19.48
N SER A 102 3.51 21.22 -20.33
CA SER A 102 2.24 20.53 -20.61
C SER A 102 1.74 19.74 -19.39
N ILE A 103 2.65 19.18 -18.61
CA ILE A 103 2.34 18.46 -17.36
C ILE A 103 1.85 19.41 -16.28
N ASP A 104 2.47 20.58 -16.14
CA ASP A 104 2.04 21.59 -15.19
C ASP A 104 0.63 22.11 -15.53
N LYS A 105 0.33 22.30 -16.81
CA LYS A 105 -1.03 22.62 -17.28
C LYS A 105 -2.00 21.45 -17.04
N ALA A 106 -1.58 20.20 -17.24
CA ALA A 106 -2.39 19.02 -16.91
C ALA A 106 -2.75 18.98 -15.44
N CYS A 107 -1.81 19.30 -14.54
CA CYS A 107 -2.10 19.40 -13.11
C CYS A 107 -3.16 20.46 -12.80
N GLN A 108 -3.17 21.57 -13.53
CA GLN A 108 -4.17 22.63 -13.34
C GLN A 108 -5.54 22.22 -13.89
N SER A 109 -5.60 21.53 -15.01
CA SER A 109 -6.84 21.13 -15.67
C SER A 109 -7.52 19.90 -15.04
N ILE A 110 -6.74 18.87 -14.66
CA ILE A 110 -7.26 17.60 -14.20
C ILE A 110 -7.74 17.62 -12.76
N LEU A 111 -7.14 18.49 -11.90
CA LEU A 111 -7.46 18.54 -10.49
C LEU A 111 -8.58 19.55 -10.24
N THR A 112 -9.63 19.10 -9.58
CA THR A 112 -10.86 19.89 -9.29
C THR A 112 -10.57 21.19 -8.51
N ASP A 113 -9.50 21.21 -7.73
CA ASP A 113 -9.05 22.37 -6.97
C ASP A 113 -7.53 22.47 -7.08
N ALA A 114 -7.08 22.80 -8.28
CA ALA A 114 -5.66 22.78 -8.65
C ALA A 114 -4.83 23.78 -7.85
N ALA A 115 -5.42 24.93 -7.47
CA ALA A 115 -4.73 25.98 -6.73
C ALA A 115 -4.40 25.53 -5.30
N SER A 116 -5.35 24.87 -4.62
CA SER A 116 -5.19 24.37 -3.25
C SER A 116 -4.64 22.94 -3.19
N ALA A 117 -4.51 22.25 -4.33
CA ALA A 117 -4.10 20.85 -4.36
C ALA A 117 -2.68 20.67 -3.81
N ARG A 118 -2.57 19.83 -2.77
CA ARG A 118 -1.28 19.48 -2.16
C ARG A 118 -0.33 18.82 -3.17
N ALA A 119 0.96 19.03 -3.02
CA ALA A 119 2.00 18.41 -3.84
C ALA A 119 1.82 16.88 -3.95
N THR A 120 1.49 16.20 -2.84
CA THR A 120 1.22 14.76 -2.80
C THR A 120 0.05 14.35 -3.69
N THR A 121 -0.99 15.19 -3.81
CA THR A 121 -2.14 14.93 -4.70
C THR A 121 -1.72 15.06 -6.16
N LYS A 122 -0.97 16.11 -6.52
CA LYS A 122 -0.42 16.28 -7.89
C LYS A 122 0.46 15.11 -8.29
N ILE A 123 1.36 14.70 -7.38
CA ILE A 123 2.25 13.54 -7.62
C ILE A 123 1.43 12.27 -7.86
N ARG A 124 0.51 11.93 -6.97
CA ARG A 124 -0.27 10.69 -7.02
C ARG A 124 -1.21 10.63 -8.22
N SER A 125 -1.88 11.74 -8.55
CA SER A 125 -2.98 11.73 -9.54
C SER A 125 -2.50 12.01 -10.96
N VAL A 126 -1.36 12.67 -11.14
CA VAL A 126 -0.86 13.11 -12.46
C VAL A 126 0.56 12.57 -12.70
N ILE A 127 1.52 12.93 -11.83
CA ILE A 127 2.93 12.69 -12.11
C ILE A 127 3.27 11.19 -12.12
N THR A 128 2.87 10.45 -11.09
CA THR A 128 3.17 9.02 -10.96
C THR A 128 2.55 8.18 -12.08
N PRO A 129 1.23 8.28 -12.38
CA PRO A 129 0.64 7.51 -13.48
C PRO A 129 1.24 7.87 -14.85
N LEU A 130 1.46 9.15 -15.11
CA LEU A 130 2.09 9.60 -16.34
C LEU A 130 3.52 9.04 -16.48
N ARG A 131 4.32 9.13 -15.41
CA ARG A 131 5.69 8.58 -15.39
C ARG A 131 5.68 7.08 -15.66
N SER A 132 4.79 6.31 -15.06
CA SER A 132 4.71 4.87 -15.27
C SER A 132 4.44 4.51 -16.74
N VAL A 133 3.53 5.23 -17.40
CA VAL A 133 3.26 5.04 -18.84
C VAL A 133 4.47 5.45 -19.68
N MET A 134 5.11 6.58 -19.38
CA MET A 134 6.26 7.07 -20.13
C MET A 134 7.48 6.14 -19.97
N GLU A 135 7.73 5.61 -18.77
CA GLU A 135 8.79 4.62 -18.54
C GLU A 135 8.52 3.30 -19.27
N PHE A 136 7.27 2.83 -19.24
CA PHE A 136 6.86 1.67 -20.02
C PHE A 136 7.08 1.87 -21.53
N ALA A 137 6.76 3.05 -22.04
CA ALA A 137 6.99 3.43 -23.43
C ALA A 137 8.48 3.56 -23.76
N ALA A 138 9.28 4.12 -22.87
CA ALA A 138 10.72 4.28 -23.03
C ALA A 138 11.46 2.93 -23.11
N ILE A 139 11.09 1.96 -22.27
CA ILE A 139 11.62 0.59 -22.31
C ILE A 139 11.37 -0.04 -23.70
N ARG A 140 10.26 0.31 -24.35
CA ARG A 140 9.91 -0.17 -25.71
C ARG A 140 10.49 0.67 -26.84
N GLY A 141 11.31 1.67 -26.52
CA GLY A 141 11.93 2.56 -27.50
C GLY A 141 10.95 3.55 -28.16
N TRP A 142 9.76 3.78 -27.58
CA TRP A 142 8.74 4.68 -28.12
C TRP A 142 8.95 6.15 -27.76
N CYS A 143 9.68 6.43 -26.71
CA CYS A 143 10.10 7.77 -26.31
C CYS A 143 11.39 7.69 -25.50
N ASP A 144 11.96 8.84 -25.15
CA ASP A 144 13.05 8.91 -24.20
C ASP A 144 12.53 8.74 -22.77
N ARG A 145 13.42 8.37 -21.85
CA ARG A 145 13.06 8.25 -20.43
C ARG A 145 12.53 9.59 -19.90
N PRO A 146 11.45 9.59 -19.11
CA PRO A 146 10.85 10.81 -18.62
C PRO A 146 11.79 11.56 -17.67
N ALA A 147 12.18 12.78 -18.05
CA ALA A 147 13.04 13.66 -17.27
C ALA A 147 12.27 14.69 -16.43
N PHE A 148 10.95 14.72 -16.49
CA PHE A 148 10.14 15.69 -15.77
C PHE A 148 10.12 15.45 -14.25
N LYS A 149 9.95 16.54 -13.50
CA LYS A 149 9.96 16.54 -12.05
C LYS A 149 8.56 16.84 -11.50
N GLY A 150 8.19 16.13 -10.44
CA GLY A 150 7.01 16.49 -9.65
C GLY A 150 7.32 17.59 -8.63
N PRO A 151 6.29 18.24 -8.08
CA PRO A 151 6.46 19.20 -7.01
C PRO A 151 7.07 18.55 -5.77
N LYS A 152 7.90 19.29 -5.04
CA LYS A 152 8.48 18.79 -3.77
C LYS A 152 7.35 18.59 -2.75
N ALA A 153 7.15 17.36 -2.30
CA ALA A 153 6.25 17.07 -1.19
C ALA A 153 7.03 17.21 0.13
N HIS A 154 6.47 17.93 1.07
CA HIS A 154 7.00 17.93 2.42
C HIS A 154 6.79 16.55 3.05
N LYS A 155 7.84 16.00 3.66
CA LYS A 155 7.71 14.76 4.45
C LYS A 155 6.82 15.08 5.65
N ALA A 156 5.67 14.43 5.73
CA ALA A 156 4.85 14.51 6.93
C ALA A 156 5.62 13.92 8.13
N ARG A 157 5.42 14.49 9.32
CA ARG A 157 5.91 13.88 10.55
C ARG A 157 5.31 12.49 10.68
N THR A 158 6.09 11.53 11.12
CA THR A 158 5.60 10.20 11.44
C THR A 158 4.79 10.30 12.73
N ALA A 159 3.47 10.23 12.63
CA ALA A 159 2.59 10.21 13.78
C ALA A 159 2.64 8.80 14.42
N PHE A 160 2.82 8.75 15.72
CA PHE A 160 2.78 7.53 16.54
C PHE A 160 2.19 7.88 17.92
N LEU A 161 1.72 6.88 18.64
CA LEU A 161 1.13 7.04 19.96
C LEU A 161 2.13 6.65 21.06
N ARG A 162 2.07 7.35 22.17
CA ARG A 162 2.67 6.90 23.43
C ARG A 162 1.79 5.81 24.06
N PRO A 163 2.30 5.03 25.04
CA PRO A 163 1.53 3.97 25.68
C PRO A 163 0.22 4.46 26.31
N ASP A 164 0.23 5.62 26.98
CA ASP A 164 -0.95 6.25 27.57
C ASP A 164 -2.00 6.65 26.52
N GLU A 165 -1.55 7.19 25.39
CA GLU A 165 -2.41 7.59 24.26
C GLU A 165 -3.03 6.36 23.59
N ALA A 166 -2.27 5.28 23.45
CA ALA A 166 -2.75 4.01 22.90
C ALA A 166 -3.82 3.39 23.80
N THR A 167 -3.61 3.41 25.12
CA THR A 167 -4.57 2.94 26.12
C THR A 167 -5.87 3.75 26.05
N ARG A 168 -5.79 5.09 26.07
CA ARG A 168 -6.98 5.95 25.92
C ARG A 168 -7.72 5.69 24.62
N LEU A 169 -7.00 5.48 23.51
CA LEU A 169 -7.62 5.17 22.22
C LEU A 169 -8.41 3.88 22.26
N VAL A 170 -7.85 2.80 22.82
CA VAL A 170 -8.52 1.50 22.94
C VAL A 170 -9.73 1.60 23.86
N GLN A 171 -9.61 2.24 25.02
CA GLN A 171 -10.71 2.46 25.97
C GLN A 171 -11.86 3.25 25.33
N ALA A 172 -11.56 4.29 24.58
CA ALA A 172 -12.53 5.13 23.89
C ALA A 172 -13.14 4.48 22.64
N ALA A 173 -12.56 3.39 22.13
CA ALA A 173 -13.06 2.72 20.93
C ALA A 173 -14.34 1.93 21.23
N ALA A 174 -15.19 1.76 20.20
CA ALA A 174 -16.34 0.88 20.27
C ALA A 174 -15.91 -0.57 20.54
N PRO A 175 -16.66 -1.38 21.30
CA PRO A 175 -16.25 -2.72 21.73
C PRO A 175 -15.75 -3.61 20.58
N HIS A 176 -16.46 -3.64 19.45
CA HIS A 176 -16.07 -4.43 18.28
C HIS A 176 -14.76 -3.96 17.62
N LEU A 177 -14.36 -2.71 17.82
CA LEU A 177 -13.14 -2.14 17.23
C LEU A 177 -11.90 -2.36 18.11
N ARG A 178 -12.08 -2.53 19.42
CA ARG A 178 -10.99 -2.71 20.40
C ARG A 178 -10.04 -3.85 20.03
N PRO A 179 -10.53 -5.07 19.71
CA PRO A 179 -9.66 -6.18 19.33
C PRO A 179 -8.77 -5.88 18.13
N LEU A 180 -9.32 -5.24 17.10
CA LEU A 180 -8.56 -4.84 15.91
C LEU A 180 -7.48 -3.81 16.25
N LEU A 181 -7.79 -2.80 17.07
CA LEU A 181 -6.81 -1.77 17.46
C LEU A 181 -5.66 -2.37 18.27
N ILE A 182 -5.97 -3.25 19.23
CA ILE A 182 -4.96 -3.92 20.05
C ILE A 182 -4.07 -4.80 19.19
N PHE A 183 -4.65 -5.57 18.27
CA PHE A 183 -3.91 -6.37 17.33
C PHE A 183 -2.94 -5.52 16.49
N LEU A 184 -3.40 -4.39 15.93
CA LEU A 184 -2.58 -3.51 15.12
C LEU A 184 -1.44 -2.86 15.91
N ILE A 185 -1.68 -2.44 17.16
CA ILE A 185 -0.66 -1.86 18.05
C ILE A 185 0.31 -2.93 18.54
N GLY A 186 -0.18 -4.15 18.80
CA GLY A 186 0.65 -5.24 19.30
C GLY A 186 1.52 -5.92 18.25
N THR A 187 1.09 -5.94 16.99
CA THR A 187 1.74 -6.71 15.93
C THR A 187 2.35 -5.88 14.80
N GLY A 188 1.96 -4.61 14.69
CA GLY A 188 2.38 -3.75 13.59
C GLY A 188 1.88 -4.19 12.20
N CYS A 189 0.89 -5.07 12.12
CA CYS A 189 0.27 -5.48 10.87
C CYS A 189 -0.31 -4.29 10.11
N ARG A 190 -0.38 -4.40 8.77
CA ARG A 190 -1.13 -3.42 7.99
C ARG A 190 -2.63 -3.63 8.22
N MET A 191 -3.40 -2.56 8.09
CA MET A 191 -4.86 -2.64 8.25
C MET A 191 -5.49 -3.73 7.38
N SER A 192 -5.08 -3.83 6.09
CA SER A 192 -5.57 -4.86 5.18
C SER A 192 -5.17 -6.27 5.62
N GLU A 193 -3.93 -6.47 6.09
CA GLU A 193 -3.46 -7.76 6.62
C GLU A 193 -4.32 -8.22 7.81
N ALA A 194 -4.65 -7.30 8.72
CA ALA A 194 -5.50 -7.61 9.86
C ALA A 194 -6.96 -7.86 9.46
N MET A 195 -7.53 -7.08 8.54
CA MET A 195 -8.90 -7.25 8.08
C MET A 195 -9.11 -8.55 7.29
N GLU A 196 -8.07 -9.03 6.63
CA GLU A 196 -8.07 -10.26 5.84
C GLU A 196 -7.66 -11.50 6.65
N LEU A 197 -7.28 -11.33 7.93
CA LEU A 197 -6.84 -12.42 8.79
C LEU A 197 -8.01 -13.36 9.11
N ASP A 198 -7.84 -14.64 8.78
CA ASP A 198 -8.77 -15.73 9.10
C ASP A 198 -8.26 -16.58 10.25
N TRP A 199 -9.18 -17.20 11.01
CA TRP A 199 -8.85 -18.06 12.13
C TRP A 199 -7.92 -19.23 11.82
N PRO A 200 -8.01 -19.92 10.67
CA PRO A 200 -7.03 -20.97 10.32
C PRO A 200 -5.58 -20.49 10.26
N SER A 201 -5.37 -19.19 10.08
CA SER A 201 -4.03 -18.58 10.05
C SER A 201 -3.54 -18.11 11.43
N VAL A 202 -4.28 -18.41 12.51
CA VAL A 202 -3.95 -17.98 13.89
C VAL A 202 -3.65 -19.21 14.75
N ASP A 203 -2.42 -19.32 15.22
CA ASP A 203 -1.99 -20.30 16.22
C ASP A 203 -1.84 -19.62 17.59
N LEU A 204 -2.90 -19.70 18.41
CA LEU A 204 -2.90 -19.12 19.75
C LEU A 204 -1.93 -19.81 20.71
N LYS A 205 -1.69 -21.14 20.54
CA LYS A 205 -0.75 -21.90 21.37
C LYS A 205 0.70 -21.56 21.04
N GLY A 206 1.01 -21.47 19.73
CA GLY A 206 2.31 -21.06 19.25
C GLY A 206 2.56 -19.57 19.32
N ALA A 207 1.57 -18.77 19.82
CA ALA A 207 1.64 -17.32 19.93
C ALA A 207 1.99 -16.65 18.58
N ARG A 208 1.43 -17.12 17.47
CA ARG A 208 1.75 -16.65 16.11
C ARG A 208 0.51 -16.57 15.22
N CYS A 209 0.62 -15.75 14.19
CA CYS A 209 -0.29 -15.81 13.04
C CYS A 209 0.46 -15.61 11.73
N VAL A 210 -0.17 -16.01 10.63
CA VAL A 210 0.34 -15.82 9.27
C VAL A 210 -0.53 -14.76 8.59
N VAL A 211 0.11 -13.72 8.04
CA VAL A 211 -0.58 -12.68 7.28
C VAL A 211 -0.04 -12.60 5.86
N TRP A 212 -0.92 -12.32 4.91
CA TRP A 212 -0.58 -12.24 3.50
C TRP A 212 -0.25 -10.80 3.09
N GLN A 213 0.89 -10.62 2.43
CA GLN A 213 1.29 -9.33 1.88
C GLN A 213 0.77 -9.16 0.44
N LYS A 214 0.62 -7.91 -0.01
CA LYS A 214 0.12 -7.60 -1.36
C LYS A 214 0.86 -8.28 -2.53
N GLN A 215 2.07 -8.73 -2.32
CA GLN A 215 2.91 -9.40 -3.34
C GLN A 215 2.81 -10.93 -3.29
N GLY A 216 1.84 -11.48 -2.56
CA GLY A 216 1.66 -12.92 -2.43
C GLY A 216 2.64 -13.61 -1.47
N ASN A 217 3.45 -12.85 -0.74
CA ASN A 217 4.33 -13.39 0.28
C ASN A 217 3.61 -13.47 1.62
N GLU A 218 3.75 -14.59 2.31
CA GLU A 218 3.32 -14.74 3.69
C GLU A 218 4.35 -14.16 4.67
N ARG A 219 3.86 -13.70 5.82
CA ARG A 219 4.68 -13.22 6.93
C ARG A 219 4.18 -13.80 8.23
N HIS A 220 5.07 -14.44 8.96
CA HIS A 220 4.80 -14.87 10.33
C HIS A 220 4.88 -13.69 11.28
N VAL A 221 3.94 -13.59 12.18
CA VAL A 221 3.80 -12.49 13.13
C VAL A 221 3.66 -13.06 14.53
N ASP A 222 4.56 -12.68 15.43
CA ASP A 222 4.46 -13.05 16.83
C ASP A 222 3.35 -12.25 17.52
N LEU A 223 2.56 -12.93 18.33
CA LEU A 223 1.44 -12.36 19.06
C LEU A 223 1.84 -12.10 20.51
N PRO A 224 1.97 -10.84 20.95
CA PRO A 224 2.24 -10.55 22.35
C PRO A 224 1.07 -10.96 23.25
N PRO A 225 1.30 -11.19 24.56
CA PRO A 225 0.28 -11.70 25.50
C PRO A 225 -1.04 -10.93 25.48
N VAL A 226 -1.01 -9.60 25.39
CA VAL A 226 -2.21 -8.77 25.27
C VAL A 226 -3.07 -9.14 24.06
N VAL A 227 -2.44 -9.42 22.91
CA VAL A 227 -3.14 -9.81 21.69
C VAL A 227 -3.73 -11.20 21.82
N ILE A 228 -2.98 -12.17 22.38
CA ILE A 228 -3.46 -13.53 22.62
C ILE A 228 -4.71 -13.48 23.50
N ARG A 229 -4.68 -12.73 24.61
CA ARG A 229 -5.79 -12.56 25.52
C ARG A 229 -7.03 -12.04 24.81
N VAL A 230 -6.86 -11.01 24.00
CA VAL A 230 -7.94 -10.41 23.22
C VAL A 230 -8.51 -11.38 22.19
N LEU A 231 -7.66 -12.06 21.45
CA LEU A 231 -8.13 -13.04 20.46
C LEU A 231 -8.84 -14.21 21.14
N THR A 232 -8.35 -14.65 22.31
CA THR A 232 -8.99 -15.71 23.09
C THR A 232 -10.38 -15.31 23.60
N SER A 233 -10.63 -14.03 23.89
CA SER A 233 -11.94 -13.55 24.35
C SER A 233 -12.99 -13.42 23.24
N LEU A 234 -12.61 -13.50 21.95
CA LEU A 234 -13.57 -13.42 20.86
C LEU A 234 -14.47 -14.66 20.84
N PRO A 235 -15.80 -14.52 20.69
CA PRO A 235 -16.76 -15.62 20.78
C PRO A 235 -16.82 -16.54 19.54
N TRP A 236 -16.07 -16.24 18.47
CA TRP A 236 -16.05 -17.05 17.24
C TRP A 236 -14.63 -17.55 16.93
N ARG A 237 -14.53 -18.68 16.20
CA ARG A 237 -13.27 -19.34 15.81
C ARG A 237 -13.22 -19.72 14.35
N GLU A 238 -14.15 -19.21 13.54
CA GLU A 238 -14.27 -19.49 12.11
C GLU A 238 -14.35 -18.19 11.31
N GLY A 239 -13.90 -18.22 10.06
CA GLY A 239 -13.90 -17.08 9.16
C GLY A 239 -12.97 -15.96 9.63
N ARG A 240 -13.36 -14.71 9.35
CA ARG A 240 -12.56 -13.52 9.70
C ARG A 240 -12.44 -13.34 11.22
N VAL A 241 -11.20 -13.07 11.66
CA VAL A 241 -10.90 -12.80 13.07
C VAL A 241 -11.56 -11.51 13.52
N PHE A 242 -11.45 -10.44 12.75
CA PHE A 242 -12.04 -9.14 13.09
C PHE A 242 -13.31 -8.89 12.29
N ARG A 243 -14.38 -8.59 13.00
CA ARG A 243 -15.72 -8.39 12.43
C ARG A 243 -16.27 -7.02 12.79
N PRO A 244 -17.04 -6.36 11.89
CA PRO A 244 -17.72 -5.12 12.23
C PRO A 244 -18.79 -5.36 13.26
N GLY A 245 -18.98 -4.38 14.17
CA GLY A 245 -20.09 -4.38 15.11
C GLY A 245 -21.38 -3.96 14.41
N GLY A 246 -22.46 -4.61 14.74
CA GLY A 246 -23.80 -4.25 14.26
C GLY A 246 -24.73 -5.45 14.29
N GLN A 247 -25.95 -5.22 14.76
CA GLN A 247 -26.99 -6.24 14.75
C GLN A 247 -27.53 -6.42 13.32
N LYS A 248 -27.69 -7.66 12.87
CA LYS A 248 -28.73 -8.09 11.94
C LYS A 248 -28.44 -8.30 10.45
N THR A 249 -27.22 -8.46 9.96
CA THR A 249 -27.11 -9.00 8.59
C THR A 249 -25.94 -9.98 8.47
N ALA A 250 -26.11 -11.01 7.62
CA ALA A 250 -25.05 -11.91 7.19
C ALA A 250 -23.80 -11.18 6.61
N SER A 251 -23.92 -9.86 6.35
CA SER A 251 -22.85 -8.97 5.92
C SER A 251 -21.90 -8.54 7.03
N ASN A 252 -22.13 -8.90 8.31
CA ASN A 252 -21.31 -8.48 9.45
C ASN A 252 -20.15 -9.45 9.77
N GLU A 253 -19.90 -10.44 8.92
CA GLU A 253 -18.85 -11.43 9.14
C GLU A 253 -17.45 -10.94 8.75
N ALA A 254 -17.35 -9.86 8.00
CA ALA A 254 -16.09 -9.27 7.60
C ALA A 254 -16.17 -7.75 7.42
N TYR A 255 -15.06 -7.08 7.63
CA TYR A 255 -14.90 -5.70 7.17
C TYR A 255 -14.76 -5.70 5.65
N HIS A 256 -15.77 -5.20 4.93
CA HIS A 256 -15.68 -5.05 3.49
C HIS A 256 -14.90 -3.79 3.14
N ASP A 257 -14.01 -3.92 2.19
CA ASP A 257 -13.55 -2.77 1.43
C ASP A 257 -14.75 -2.32 0.59
N SER A 258 -15.42 -1.26 1.04
CA SER A 258 -16.69 -0.81 0.44
C SER A 258 -16.51 -0.26 -0.98
N GLY A 259 -15.35 -0.45 -1.63
CA GLY A 259 -15.02 0.11 -2.94
C GLY A 259 -15.11 1.65 -2.98
N ARG A 260 -15.55 2.25 -1.89
CA ARG A 260 -15.59 3.69 -1.72
C ARG A 260 -14.24 4.18 -1.23
N GLN A 261 -13.78 5.17 -1.88
CA GLN A 261 -12.46 5.79 -1.90
C GLN A 261 -11.81 6.13 -0.54
N TYR A 262 -12.45 5.86 0.61
CA TYR A 262 -12.04 6.41 1.90
C TYR A 262 -12.21 5.41 3.04
N GLY A 263 -11.26 4.50 3.10
CA GLY A 263 -10.93 3.76 4.31
C GLY A 263 -12.11 3.09 4.99
N GLY A 264 -12.51 2.00 4.46
CA GLY A 264 -13.33 0.96 5.03
C GLY A 264 -14.32 1.32 6.16
N GLN A 265 -14.99 0.35 6.66
CA GLN A 265 -16.01 0.47 7.73
C GLN A 265 -15.48 1.03 9.06
N ILE A 266 -14.14 1.14 9.24
CA ILE A 266 -13.57 1.69 10.48
C ILE A 266 -13.42 3.21 10.49
N LYS A 267 -13.59 3.91 9.36
CA LYS A 267 -13.31 5.37 9.28
C LYS A 267 -14.07 6.19 10.32
N SER A 268 -15.36 5.93 10.47
CA SER A 268 -16.18 6.63 11.46
C SER A 268 -15.83 6.22 12.88
N GLY A 269 -15.71 4.92 13.13
CA GLY A 269 -15.31 4.39 14.43
C GLY A 269 -13.95 4.90 14.88
N TRP A 270 -12.99 4.98 13.95
CA TRP A 270 -11.67 5.56 14.17
C TRP A 270 -11.73 7.03 14.56
N SER A 271 -12.43 7.85 13.77
CA SER A 271 -12.57 9.28 14.04
C SER A 271 -13.20 9.55 15.40
N TYR A 272 -14.28 8.84 15.73
CA TYR A 272 -14.94 8.97 17.03
C TYR A 272 -14.08 8.46 18.19
N ALA A 273 -13.38 7.35 18.03
CA ALA A 273 -12.47 6.84 19.05
C ALA A 273 -11.33 7.84 19.33
N CYS A 274 -10.68 8.37 18.29
CA CYS A 274 -9.62 9.38 18.44
C CYS A 274 -10.14 10.67 19.13
N LYS A 275 -11.35 11.15 18.74
CA LYS A 275 -11.97 12.32 19.37
C LYS A 275 -12.23 12.09 20.85
N ARG A 276 -12.83 10.95 21.22
CA ARG A 276 -13.11 10.59 22.62
C ARG A 276 -11.85 10.36 23.44
N ALA A 277 -10.80 9.82 22.84
CA ALA A 277 -9.50 9.62 23.48
C ALA A 277 -8.72 10.93 23.69
N GLY A 278 -9.21 12.06 23.21
CA GLY A 278 -8.52 13.34 23.29
C GLY A 278 -7.24 13.40 22.47
N LEU A 279 -7.15 12.62 21.37
CA LEU A 279 -6.00 12.68 20.46
C LEU A 279 -6.05 13.94 19.60
N SER A 280 -4.86 14.41 19.15
CA SER A 280 -4.76 15.58 18.31
C SER A 280 -5.45 15.40 16.96
N GLY A 281 -6.05 16.49 16.47
CA GLY A 281 -6.76 16.48 15.20
C GLY A 281 -7.46 17.81 14.94
N THR A 282 -8.13 17.89 13.80
CA THR A 282 -8.87 19.09 13.39
C THR A 282 -10.35 18.79 13.19
N VAL A 283 -11.20 19.70 13.66
CA VAL A 283 -12.64 19.62 13.38
C VAL A 283 -12.93 20.33 12.06
N ARG A 284 -13.48 19.58 11.12
CA ARG A 284 -13.99 20.12 9.85
C ARG A 284 -15.49 20.30 9.95
N ARG A 285 -15.97 21.47 9.58
CA ARG A 285 -17.38 21.81 9.52
C ARG A 285 -17.76 22.13 8.09
N TRP A 286 -18.92 21.63 7.67
CA TRP A 286 -19.47 21.94 6.36
C TRP A 286 -20.98 21.74 6.35
N THR A 287 -21.65 22.53 5.54
CA THR A 287 -23.07 22.36 5.29
C THR A 287 -23.24 21.60 3.96
N PRO A 288 -23.78 20.36 3.96
CA PRO A 288 -24.08 19.67 2.72
C PRO A 288 -25.06 20.45 1.87
N LYS A 289 -24.90 20.38 0.53
CA LYS A 289 -25.81 21.05 -0.40
C LYS A 289 -27.26 20.57 -0.14
N GLY A 290 -28.17 21.50 0.14
CA GLY A 290 -29.57 21.22 0.47
C GLY A 290 -29.86 20.84 1.93
N ALA A 291 -28.85 20.80 2.82
CA ALA A 291 -29.06 20.57 4.23
C ALA A 291 -29.21 21.89 5.01
N ARG A 292 -30.11 21.90 6.00
CA ARG A 292 -30.30 23.05 6.93
C ARG A 292 -29.33 23.06 8.11
N ARG A 293 -28.61 21.95 8.36
CA ARG A 293 -27.71 21.81 9.52
C ARG A 293 -26.28 21.61 9.06
N GLU A 294 -25.36 22.29 9.75
CA GLU A 294 -23.93 22.09 9.64
C GLU A 294 -23.57 20.68 10.15
N LYS A 295 -22.69 19.99 9.43
CA LYS A 295 -22.10 18.73 9.85
C LYS A 295 -20.68 18.97 10.33
N GLU A 296 -20.31 18.26 11.38
CA GLU A 296 -18.99 18.29 11.96
C GLU A 296 -18.31 16.92 11.79
N TRP A 297 -17.04 16.93 11.47
CA TRP A 297 -16.22 15.73 11.37
C TRP A 297 -14.85 15.97 11.97
N PHE A 298 -14.48 15.14 12.95
CA PHE A 298 -13.13 15.15 13.50
C PHE A 298 -12.17 14.40 12.58
N VAL A 299 -11.07 15.04 12.20
CA VAL A 299 -10.00 14.46 11.39
C VAL A 299 -8.78 14.31 12.30
N PRO A 300 -8.49 13.10 12.80
CA PRO A 300 -7.31 12.86 13.62
C PRO A 300 -6.03 13.13 12.84
N ASP A 301 -4.99 13.62 13.50
CA ASP A 301 -3.66 13.77 12.90
C ASP A 301 -2.98 12.42 12.68
N ILE A 302 -3.35 11.41 13.48
CA ILE A 302 -2.94 10.01 13.28
C ILE A 302 -3.98 9.24 12.46
N THR A 303 -3.50 8.47 11.49
CA THR A 303 -4.34 7.57 10.70
C THR A 303 -4.26 6.14 11.27
N PRO A 304 -5.17 5.21 10.89
CA PRO A 304 -5.03 3.80 11.28
C PRO A 304 -3.66 3.19 10.92
N HIS A 305 -3.05 3.62 9.82
CA HIS A 305 -1.67 3.22 9.48
C HIS A 305 -0.63 3.74 10.47
N GLY A 306 -0.94 4.81 11.20
CA GLY A 306 -0.11 5.33 12.29
C GLY A 306 0.05 4.33 13.44
N LEU A 307 -0.85 3.35 13.62
CA LEU A 307 -0.69 2.28 14.61
C LEU A 307 0.51 1.37 14.27
N ARG A 308 0.76 1.13 12.97
CA ARG A 308 1.97 0.44 12.54
C ARG A 308 3.23 1.28 12.78
N HIS A 309 3.14 2.60 12.66
CA HIS A 309 4.23 3.49 13.05
C HIS A 309 4.47 3.47 14.56
N THR A 310 3.40 3.39 15.35
CA THR A 310 3.44 3.23 16.80
C THR A 310 4.17 1.95 17.18
N TRP A 311 3.73 0.81 16.66
CA TRP A 311 4.41 -0.48 16.89
C TRP A 311 5.88 -0.43 16.52
N ALA A 312 6.22 0.10 15.35
CA ALA A 312 7.61 0.16 14.88
C ALA A 312 8.50 1.02 15.79
N SER A 313 7.95 2.16 16.27
CA SER A 313 8.68 3.03 17.20
C SER A 313 8.86 2.38 18.57
N TRP A 314 7.84 1.67 19.04
CA TRP A 314 7.88 0.90 20.28
C TRP A 314 8.84 -0.27 20.19
N HIS A 315 8.76 -1.05 19.10
CA HIS A 315 9.63 -2.19 18.86
C HIS A 315 11.10 -1.77 18.87
N TYR A 316 11.43 -0.69 18.17
CA TYR A 316 12.80 -0.17 18.23
C TYR A 316 13.18 0.36 19.61
N CYS A 317 12.27 1.00 20.33
CA CYS A 317 12.50 1.48 21.70
C CYS A 317 12.89 0.32 22.64
N VAL A 318 12.22 -0.83 22.52
CA VAL A 318 12.45 -2.00 23.38
C VAL A 318 13.68 -2.79 22.93
N HIS A 319 13.79 -3.10 21.65
CA HIS A 319 14.81 -4.05 21.17
C HIS A 319 16.10 -3.39 20.68
N LYS A 320 16.08 -2.09 20.33
CA LYS A 320 17.24 -1.31 19.79
C LYS A 320 17.89 -1.94 18.55
N ASP A 321 17.19 -2.84 17.88
CA ASP A 321 17.67 -3.60 16.72
C ASP A 321 16.85 -3.24 15.49
N ILE A 322 17.51 -2.59 14.51
CA ILE A 322 16.87 -2.14 13.29
C ILE A 322 16.67 -3.28 12.28
N MET A 323 17.55 -4.29 12.30
CA MET A 323 17.43 -5.46 11.43
C MET A 323 16.27 -6.34 11.89
N ARG A 324 16.14 -6.55 13.19
CA ARG A 324 15.00 -7.22 13.78
C ARG A 324 13.71 -6.49 13.46
N LEU A 325 13.66 -5.16 13.62
CA LEU A 325 12.50 -4.36 13.25
C LEU A 325 12.13 -4.51 11.78
N GLN A 326 13.12 -4.54 10.87
CA GLN A 326 12.88 -4.76 9.44
C GLN A 326 12.24 -6.12 9.19
N TYR A 327 12.81 -7.17 9.77
CA TYR A 327 12.37 -8.55 9.61
C TYR A 327 10.96 -8.75 10.18
N ASP A 328 10.76 -8.43 11.46
CA ASP A 328 9.47 -8.61 12.16
C ASP A 328 8.35 -7.79 11.51
N GLY A 329 8.66 -6.60 11.04
CA GLY A 329 7.70 -5.75 10.33
C GLY A 329 7.49 -6.09 8.85
N GLY A 330 8.33 -6.92 8.24
CA GLY A 330 8.25 -7.25 6.81
C GLY A 330 8.49 -6.04 5.90
N TRP A 331 9.52 -5.24 6.17
CA TRP A 331 9.99 -4.20 5.28
C TRP A 331 11.12 -4.71 4.39
N SER A 332 11.10 -4.33 3.12
CA SER A 332 12.09 -4.78 2.13
C SER A 332 13.48 -4.16 2.32
N THR A 333 13.60 -3.01 2.95
CA THR A 333 14.89 -2.32 3.12
C THR A 333 15.05 -1.66 4.50
N VAL A 334 16.28 -1.62 5.01
CA VAL A 334 16.63 -0.91 6.25
C VAL A 334 16.30 0.59 6.16
N ALA A 335 16.44 1.19 4.99
CA ALA A 335 16.11 2.62 4.79
C ALA A 335 14.65 2.94 5.09
N MET A 336 13.73 1.98 4.94
CA MET A 336 12.32 2.17 5.28
C MET A 336 12.07 2.20 6.79
N VAL A 337 12.90 1.53 7.58
CA VAL A 337 12.75 1.41 9.03
C VAL A 337 13.65 2.37 9.82
N SER A 338 14.74 2.86 9.25
CA SER A 338 15.65 3.80 9.89
C SER A 338 14.96 5.06 10.45
N ARG A 339 13.82 5.44 9.84
CA ARG A 339 12.97 6.54 10.30
C ARG A 339 12.37 6.34 11.71
N TYR A 340 12.29 5.10 12.20
CA TYR A 340 11.74 4.77 13.52
C TYR A 340 12.79 4.80 14.62
N ALA A 341 14.07 4.77 14.25
CA ALA A 341 15.16 4.88 15.20
C ALA A 341 15.05 6.19 16.00
N LYS A 342 15.05 6.07 17.33
CA LYS A 342 14.99 7.20 18.26
C LYS A 342 13.72 8.06 18.20
N LEU A 343 12.62 7.59 17.60
CA LEU A 343 11.35 8.33 17.65
C LEU A 343 10.71 8.27 19.04
N MET A 344 10.72 7.08 19.67
CA MET A 344 10.19 6.87 21.01
C MET A 344 11.31 7.03 22.02
N PRO A 345 11.17 7.91 23.04
CA PRO A 345 12.13 8.06 24.13
C PRO A 345 12.24 6.77 24.97
N ASP A 346 13.45 6.47 25.44
CA ASP A 346 13.76 5.26 26.18
C ASP A 346 13.03 5.15 27.52
N VAL A 347 12.60 6.26 28.09
CA VAL A 347 11.80 6.31 29.32
C VAL A 347 10.51 5.51 29.22
N TYR A 348 9.94 5.34 28.01
CA TYR A 348 8.74 4.57 27.78
C TYR A 348 8.95 3.06 27.61
N GLN A 349 10.18 2.57 27.63
CA GLN A 349 10.50 1.17 27.37
C GLN A 349 9.72 0.22 28.29
N ASN A 350 9.71 0.47 29.60
CA ASN A 350 9.00 -0.36 30.57
C ASN A 350 7.47 -0.27 30.42
N GLU A 351 6.96 0.89 30.06
CA GLU A 351 5.51 1.06 29.83
C GLU A 351 5.06 0.30 28.57
N ILE A 352 5.91 0.28 27.52
CA ILE A 352 5.63 -0.48 26.30
C ILE A 352 5.64 -1.97 26.58
N ILE A 353 6.63 -2.47 27.33
CA ILE A 353 6.71 -3.88 27.71
C ILE A 353 5.46 -4.28 28.51
N ARG A 354 5.07 -3.50 29.51
CA ARG A 354 3.84 -3.73 30.28
C ARG A 354 2.61 -3.72 29.36
N TRP A 355 2.53 -2.76 28.43
CA TRP A 355 1.42 -2.70 27.50
C TRP A 355 1.30 -3.97 26.65
N TRP A 356 2.40 -4.56 26.22
CA TRP A 356 2.42 -5.81 25.44
C TRP A 356 2.13 -7.05 26.30
N GLN A 357 2.46 -7.03 27.58
CA GLN A 357 2.25 -8.14 28.51
C GLN A 357 0.84 -8.10 29.10
N ASP A 358 0.54 -7.10 29.88
CA ASP A 358 -0.71 -7.04 30.69
C ASP A 358 -1.74 -6.08 30.10
N GLY A 359 -1.31 -5.22 29.32
CA GLY A 359 -1.84 -4.31 28.36
C GLY A 359 -2.93 -3.37 28.77
N LEU A 360 -3.94 -3.77 29.50
CA LEU A 360 -5.14 -2.96 29.65
C LEU A 360 -5.88 -3.39 30.93
N GLU A 361 -5.22 -3.23 32.09
CA GLU A 361 -5.89 -3.37 33.36
C GLU A 361 -7.16 -2.50 33.44
N GLY A 362 -8.29 -3.09 33.80
CA GLY A 362 -9.57 -2.39 33.91
C GLY A 362 -10.39 -2.28 32.65
N LEU A 363 -9.99 -2.90 31.51
CA LEU A 363 -10.87 -3.02 30.35
C LEU A 363 -11.82 -4.21 30.54
N GLU A 364 -13.11 -3.92 30.71
CA GLU A 364 -14.14 -4.94 30.63
C GLU A 364 -14.18 -5.49 29.20
N TRP A 365 -13.79 -6.75 29.05
CA TRP A 365 -14.00 -7.50 27.82
C TRP A 365 -15.45 -8.00 27.81
N PRO A 366 -16.13 -8.00 26.66
CA PRO A 366 -17.40 -8.69 26.59
C PRO A 366 -17.16 -10.14 27.04
N GLU A 367 -17.81 -10.54 28.12
CA GLU A 367 -17.77 -11.91 28.59
C GLU A 367 -18.33 -12.82 27.49
N GLY A 368 -17.44 -13.35 26.66
CA GLY A 368 -17.72 -14.55 25.89
C GLY A 368 -17.78 -15.69 26.93
N GLU A 369 -18.79 -16.54 26.85
CA GLU A 369 -18.88 -17.77 27.65
C GLU A 369 -17.49 -18.39 27.77
N GLN A 370 -17.07 -18.70 28.99
CA GLN A 370 -15.72 -19.17 29.32
C GLN A 370 -15.30 -20.28 28.39
N SER A 371 -14.50 -19.91 27.34
CA SER A 371 -13.96 -20.88 26.43
C SER A 371 -13.13 -21.91 27.20
N PRO A 372 -13.23 -23.19 26.88
CA PRO A 372 -12.40 -24.25 27.52
C PRO A 372 -10.90 -23.94 27.49
N LEU A 373 -10.43 -23.10 26.54
CA LEU A 373 -9.05 -22.61 26.45
C LEU A 373 -8.70 -21.55 27.51
N GLY A 374 -9.67 -20.77 28.01
CA GLY A 374 -9.43 -19.85 29.12
C GLY A 374 -9.06 -20.61 30.41
N ARG A 375 -9.59 -21.80 30.61
CA ARG A 375 -9.20 -22.68 31.75
C ARG A 375 -7.77 -23.23 31.56
N VAL A 376 -7.33 -23.48 30.36
CA VAL A 376 -5.96 -24.00 30.09
C VAL A 376 -4.90 -22.91 30.30
N ILE A 377 -5.20 -21.65 30.02
CA ILE A 377 -4.26 -20.53 30.29
C ILE A 377 -4.14 -20.29 31.79
N VAL A 378 -5.24 -20.27 32.53
CA VAL A 378 -5.20 -20.14 33.99
C VAL A 378 -4.51 -21.35 34.67
N GLN A 379 -4.66 -22.55 34.13
CA GLN A 379 -3.94 -23.72 34.63
C GLN A 379 -2.44 -23.70 34.27
N ASN A 380 -2.06 -23.09 33.14
CA ASN A 380 -0.66 -22.89 32.82
C ASN A 380 0.00 -21.72 33.57
N GLU A 381 -0.77 -20.70 33.99
CA GLU A 381 -0.27 -19.65 34.88
C GLU A 381 -0.01 -20.23 36.31
N GLN A 382 -0.78 -21.22 36.75
CA GLN A 382 -0.49 -21.94 37.98
C GLN A 382 0.70 -22.91 37.85
N ALA A 383 0.99 -23.39 36.63
CA ALA A 383 2.18 -24.17 36.34
C ALA A 383 3.44 -23.33 36.09
N ALA A 384 3.29 -22.05 35.78
CA ALA A 384 4.41 -21.11 35.54
C ALA A 384 4.99 -20.54 36.87
N ASN A 385 4.50 -20.94 38.03
CA ASN A 385 5.15 -20.68 39.33
C ASN A 385 6.30 -21.68 39.63
N ILE A 386 6.96 -22.17 38.61
CA ILE A 386 8.25 -22.83 38.72
C ILE A 386 9.30 -21.69 38.77
N PRO A 387 10.09 -21.60 39.86
CA PRO A 387 11.17 -20.59 39.93
C PRO A 387 12.07 -20.76 38.73
N PRO A 388 12.61 -19.65 38.13
CA PRO A 388 13.49 -19.74 36.99
C PRO A 388 14.67 -20.66 37.37
N PRO A 389 15.08 -21.56 36.45
CA PRO A 389 16.24 -22.40 36.71
C PRO A 389 17.44 -21.48 36.94
N GLU A 390 18.12 -21.66 38.05
CA GLU A 390 19.28 -20.86 38.49
C GLU A 390 20.50 -20.97 37.61
N ASP A 391 20.40 -21.58 36.43
CA ASP A 391 21.58 -21.84 35.58
C ASP A 391 21.39 -21.40 34.12
N ASN A 392 21.53 -20.09 33.93
CA ASN A 392 21.67 -19.48 32.59
C ASN A 392 22.99 -19.90 31.91
N THR A 393 23.92 -20.53 32.62
CA THR A 393 25.23 -20.95 32.09
C THR A 393 25.12 -22.06 31.09
N LEU A 394 24.16 -22.97 31.24
CA LEU A 394 23.95 -24.10 30.33
C LEU A 394 23.31 -23.69 28.98
N LEU A 395 22.45 -22.69 29.01
CA LEU A 395 21.83 -22.11 27.80
C LEU A 395 22.86 -21.27 27.02
N LEU A 396 23.69 -20.50 27.70
CA LEU A 396 24.79 -19.75 27.10
C LEU A 396 25.84 -20.68 26.52
N ALA A 397 26.19 -21.77 27.20
CA ALA A 397 27.15 -22.77 26.71
C ALA A 397 26.64 -23.51 25.47
N ARG A 398 25.33 -23.85 25.41
CA ARG A 398 24.71 -24.43 24.19
C ARG A 398 24.65 -23.42 23.04
N ALA A 399 24.33 -22.16 23.28
CA ALA A 399 24.32 -21.14 22.26
C ALA A 399 25.73 -20.86 21.69
N LEU A 400 26.77 -20.89 22.54
CA LEU A 400 28.17 -20.77 22.13
C LEU A 400 28.64 -21.95 21.30
N LEU A 401 28.24 -23.19 21.65
CA LEU A 401 28.56 -24.40 20.88
C LEU A 401 27.93 -24.36 19.48
N VAL A 402 26.67 -23.97 19.36
CA VAL A 402 25.99 -23.84 18.07
C VAL A 402 26.63 -22.74 17.22
N ALA A 403 27.01 -21.62 17.83
CA ALA A 403 27.71 -20.53 17.12
C ALA A 403 29.10 -20.97 16.62
N GLN A 404 29.85 -21.77 17.39
CA GLN A 404 31.11 -22.33 16.95
C GLN A 404 30.96 -23.28 15.78
N GLU A 405 29.98 -24.20 15.80
CA GLU A 405 29.71 -25.09 14.67
C GLU A 405 29.35 -24.36 13.39
N ILE A 406 28.59 -23.26 13.48
CA ILE A 406 28.24 -22.43 12.32
C ILE A 406 29.50 -21.75 11.75
N ILE A 407 30.37 -21.23 12.61
CA ILE A 407 31.61 -20.57 12.19
C ILE A 407 32.56 -21.58 11.52
N GLU A 408 32.69 -22.79 12.06
CA GLU A 408 33.52 -23.86 11.48
C GLU A 408 33.01 -24.29 10.11
N ARG A 409 31.70 -24.48 9.95
CA ARG A 409 31.08 -24.76 8.64
C ARG A 409 31.30 -23.65 7.62
N GLN A 410 31.19 -22.41 8.02
CA GLN A 410 31.49 -21.28 7.13
C GLN A 410 32.97 -21.24 6.73
N GLN A 411 33.88 -21.49 7.67
CA GLN A 411 35.31 -21.53 7.39
C GLN A 411 35.68 -22.73 6.49
N GLN A 412 34.98 -23.83 6.61
CA GLN A 412 35.17 -24.99 5.74
C GLN A 412 34.67 -24.70 4.32
N CYS A 413 33.51 -24.13 4.16
CA CYS A 413 32.97 -23.69 2.87
C CYS A 413 33.89 -22.68 2.16
N ILE A 414 34.49 -21.73 2.91
CA ILE A 414 35.47 -20.77 2.37
C ILE A 414 36.76 -21.47 1.95
N ARG A 415 37.22 -22.51 2.66
CA ARG A 415 38.39 -23.32 2.29
C ARG A 415 38.12 -24.14 1.01
N GLU A 416 36.96 -24.72 0.89
CA GLU A 416 36.55 -25.51 -0.30
C GLU A 416 36.40 -24.63 -1.54
N LEU A 417 35.84 -23.44 -1.40
CA LEU A 417 35.79 -22.43 -2.47
C LEU A 417 37.20 -21.94 -2.90
N ARG A 418 38.14 -21.81 -1.95
CA ARG A 418 39.55 -21.43 -2.27
C ARG A 418 40.37 -22.54 -2.93
N THR A 419 39.99 -23.78 -2.74
CA THR A 419 40.69 -24.95 -3.32
C THR A 419 40.08 -25.44 -4.62
N GLY A 420 39.00 -24.80 -5.13
CA GLY A 420 38.38 -25.13 -6.42
C GLY A 420 37.72 -26.51 -6.45
N ARG A 421 37.24 -27.00 -5.29
CA ARG A 421 36.57 -28.32 -5.18
C ARG A 421 35.05 -28.26 -5.18
N ILE A 422 34.48 -27.11 -5.48
CA ILE A 422 33.05 -26.93 -5.85
C ILE A 422 32.99 -25.93 -6.99
#